data_1862d89b4943f751a09c18d3da12df2e
#
_entry.id   1862d89b4943f751a09c18d3da12df2e
#
_cell.length_a   1.000
_cell.length_b   1.000
_cell.length_c   1.000
_cell.angle_alpha   90.00
_cell.angle_beta   90.00
_cell.angle_gamma   90.00
#
_symmetry.space_group_name_H-M   'P 1'
#
loop_
_entity.id
_entity.type
_entity.pdbx_description
1 polymer ?
#
loop_
_entity_poly.entity_id
_entity_poly.type
_entity_poly.pdbx_seq_one_letter_code
_entity_poly.pdbx_strand_id
1 'polypeptide(L)'
;DKNTSEQGAWFENFIKRIFLTSPIYKEIYENVWTWAEFPYNGGRHDYGIDLVAKIKDLEEYYAIQCKFYEDEYSVSKRDVDTFLTASGKPFYIDGIPVRYAGRIIVSTTDKWTKTANDIIEGQIPAVTRIRLKDLKEVGIDWNSVLVNDLSSMKKAQKKVPLPHQEVAISKVLEGFRTVDRGKLIMACGTGKTYTALKVVEAITKGDGNVLFLVPSISLLNQTLLEWVKECNYDYQVYAVCSDSKVTKSRNESIEDLTDTIVPATTDAERLVEEYTKLWNISDKKVIRFFFSTYQSIEVISKFQKITGMEFDVTICDEAHRTTGVTLAGADESNFVKVHDNSFIFSKKRLYMTATPRIYADESK
;
A
#
# COMPACT_ATOMS: atom_id res chain seq x y z
N ASP A 1 33.13 9.94 -11.58
CA ASP A 1 32.08 9.89 -12.61
C ASP A 1 32.02 8.49 -13.18
N LYS A 2 31.02 7.68 -12.72
CA LYS A 2 30.73 6.38 -13.30
C LYS A 2 30.05 6.58 -14.66
N ASN A 3 30.36 5.75 -15.64
CA ASN A 3 29.67 5.71 -16.92
C ASN A 3 28.15 5.51 -16.65
N THR A 4 27.27 6.10 -17.42
CA THR A 4 25.81 6.05 -17.27
C THR A 4 25.26 4.60 -17.17
N SER A 5 25.91 3.66 -17.88
CA SER A 5 25.58 2.23 -17.80
C SER A 5 25.94 1.60 -16.45
N GLU A 6 27.07 1.98 -15.85
CA GLU A 6 27.46 1.49 -14.51
C GLU A 6 26.56 2.03 -13.40
N GLN A 7 26.10 3.28 -13.55
CA GLN A 7 25.14 3.88 -12.61
C GLN A 7 23.78 3.19 -12.70
N GLY A 8 23.32 2.86 -13.91
CA GLY A 8 22.11 2.08 -14.13
C GLY A 8 22.16 0.72 -13.45
N ALA A 9 23.20 -0.08 -13.75
CA ALA A 9 23.39 -1.40 -13.15
C ALA A 9 23.53 -1.36 -11.63
N TRP A 10 24.21 -0.33 -11.09
CA TRP A 10 24.26 -0.11 -9.63
C TRP A 10 22.88 0.15 -9.06
N PHE A 11 22.08 1.01 -9.70
CA PHE A 11 20.74 1.36 -9.23
C PHE A 11 19.79 0.16 -9.27
N GLU A 12 19.85 -0.67 -10.31
CA GLU A 12 19.10 -1.93 -10.37
C GLU A 12 19.41 -2.83 -9.18
N ASN A 13 20.70 -3.06 -8.88
CA ASN A 13 21.11 -3.84 -7.72
C ASN A 13 20.69 -3.19 -6.39
N PHE A 14 20.73 -1.88 -6.31
CA PHE A 14 20.26 -1.11 -5.16
C PHE A 14 18.75 -1.31 -4.92
N ILE A 15 17.93 -1.20 -5.97
CA ILE A 15 16.48 -1.44 -5.88
C ILE A 15 16.20 -2.91 -5.54
N LYS A 16 16.88 -3.85 -6.18
CA LYS A 16 16.81 -5.27 -5.81
C LYS A 16 17.06 -5.47 -4.31
N ARG A 17 18.10 -4.83 -3.76
CA ARG A 17 18.42 -4.94 -2.34
C ARG A 17 17.36 -4.29 -1.45
N ILE A 18 16.79 -3.17 -1.86
CA ILE A 18 15.64 -2.55 -1.17
C ILE A 18 14.48 -3.53 -1.10
N PHE A 19 14.10 -4.16 -2.20
CA PHE A 19 12.98 -5.11 -2.24
C PHE A 19 13.19 -6.32 -1.32
N LEU A 20 14.43 -6.78 -1.17
CA LEU A 20 14.78 -7.90 -0.30
C LEU A 20 14.97 -7.52 1.17
N THR A 21 15.12 -6.22 1.49
CA THR A 21 15.45 -5.75 2.86
C THR A 21 14.31 -4.97 3.50
N SER A 22 13.60 -4.17 2.70
CA SER A 22 12.48 -3.35 3.15
C SER A 22 11.39 -4.20 3.82
N PRO A 23 10.87 -3.79 5.00
CA PRO A 23 9.77 -4.50 5.64
C PRO A 23 8.56 -4.70 4.72
N ILE A 24 8.27 -3.74 3.82
CA ILE A 24 7.14 -3.79 2.91
C ILE A 24 7.33 -4.88 1.87
N TYR A 25 8.38 -4.74 1.07
CA TYR A 25 8.55 -5.55 -0.14
C TYR A 25 8.97 -6.98 0.19
N LYS A 26 9.73 -7.18 1.27
CA LYS A 26 10.14 -8.49 1.75
C LYS A 26 8.96 -9.40 2.11
N GLU A 27 7.85 -8.84 2.57
CA GLU A 27 6.67 -9.64 2.90
C GLU A 27 5.76 -9.87 1.68
N ILE A 28 5.96 -9.11 0.59
CA ILE A 28 5.23 -9.27 -0.66
C ILE A 28 5.99 -10.17 -1.63
N TYR A 29 7.31 -10.01 -1.74
CA TYR A 29 8.14 -10.71 -2.73
C TYR A 29 9.09 -11.70 -2.05
N GLU A 30 9.09 -12.96 -2.51
CA GLU A 30 10.03 -13.97 -2.01
C GLU A 30 11.38 -13.89 -2.71
N ASN A 31 11.39 -13.59 -4.00
CA ASN A 31 12.57 -13.49 -4.83
C ASN A 31 12.54 -12.25 -5.71
N VAL A 32 13.71 -11.65 -5.89
CA VAL A 32 13.92 -10.55 -6.84
C VAL A 32 15.22 -10.79 -7.58
N TRP A 33 15.15 -10.82 -8.90
CA TRP A 33 16.28 -11.06 -9.79
C TRP A 33 16.52 -9.83 -10.68
N THR A 34 17.77 -9.55 -11.02
CA THR A 34 18.05 -8.75 -12.21
C THR A 34 17.62 -9.54 -13.44
N TRP A 35 17.39 -8.87 -14.58
CA TRP A 35 17.03 -9.58 -15.81
C TRP A 35 18.03 -10.68 -16.16
N ALA A 36 19.33 -10.42 -15.99
CA ALA A 36 20.39 -11.39 -16.26
C ALA A 36 20.33 -12.62 -15.33
N GLU A 37 19.91 -12.46 -14.08
CA GLU A 37 19.78 -13.55 -13.10
C GLU A 37 18.44 -14.27 -13.20
N PHE A 38 17.43 -13.70 -13.88
CA PHE A 38 16.11 -14.29 -13.96
C PHE A 38 16.14 -15.63 -14.71
N PRO A 39 15.78 -16.75 -14.05
CA PRO A 39 15.99 -18.09 -14.61
C PRO A 39 15.21 -18.36 -15.90
N TYR A 40 14.18 -17.57 -16.16
CA TYR A 40 13.29 -17.73 -17.30
C TYR A 40 13.42 -16.60 -18.34
N ASN A 41 14.56 -15.89 -18.37
CA ASN A 41 14.84 -14.82 -19.34
C ASN A 41 15.00 -15.33 -20.79
N GLY A 42 15.13 -16.67 -20.96
CA GLY A 42 15.28 -17.32 -22.28
C GLY A 42 16.58 -16.97 -23.01
N GLY A 43 17.63 -16.55 -22.30
CA GLY A 43 18.90 -16.10 -22.88
C GLY A 43 18.77 -14.79 -23.68
N ARG A 44 17.70 -14.04 -23.49
CA ARG A 44 17.44 -12.78 -24.20
C ARG A 44 18.15 -11.62 -23.52
N HIS A 45 18.61 -10.68 -24.34
CA HIS A 45 19.05 -9.38 -23.81
C HIS A 45 17.88 -8.65 -23.15
N ASP A 46 18.21 -7.75 -22.23
CA ASP A 46 17.27 -6.83 -21.63
C ASP A 46 16.62 -5.95 -22.74
N TYR A 47 15.28 -5.98 -22.76
CA TYR A 47 14.44 -5.16 -23.66
C TYR A 47 13.60 -4.15 -22.88
N GLY A 48 14.07 -3.73 -21.69
CA GLY A 48 13.40 -2.74 -20.85
C GLY A 48 12.74 -3.30 -19.59
N ILE A 49 13.09 -4.54 -19.18
CA ILE A 49 12.78 -5.10 -17.88
C ILE A 49 14.09 -5.26 -17.13
N ASP A 50 14.31 -4.47 -16.09
CA ASP A 50 15.56 -4.46 -15.35
C ASP A 50 15.56 -5.52 -14.25
N LEU A 51 14.42 -5.68 -13.53
CA LEU A 51 14.26 -6.68 -12.49
C LEU A 51 12.95 -7.46 -12.69
N VAL A 52 12.92 -8.67 -12.14
CA VAL A 52 11.72 -9.50 -12.00
C VAL A 52 11.56 -9.88 -10.53
N ALA A 53 10.37 -9.69 -9.97
CA ALA A 53 10.04 -10.09 -8.61
C ALA A 53 8.96 -11.17 -8.62
N LYS A 54 9.10 -12.22 -7.79
CA LYS A 54 8.08 -13.25 -7.59
C LYS A 54 7.31 -12.97 -6.31
N ILE A 55 6.00 -13.00 -6.38
CA ILE A 55 5.13 -12.85 -5.21
C ILE A 55 5.34 -14.04 -4.27
N LYS A 56 5.41 -13.76 -2.99
CA LYS A 56 5.57 -14.76 -1.94
C LYS A 56 4.41 -15.75 -1.94
N ASP A 57 4.77 -17.03 -1.90
CA ASP A 57 3.80 -18.12 -1.87
C ASP A 57 2.90 -18.25 -3.14
N LEU A 58 3.17 -17.48 -4.21
CA LEU A 58 2.43 -17.54 -5.47
C LEU A 58 3.34 -17.71 -6.67
N GLU A 59 2.83 -18.33 -7.76
CA GLU A 59 3.51 -18.38 -9.06
C GLU A 59 3.17 -17.15 -9.91
N GLU A 60 3.21 -15.97 -9.27
CA GLU A 60 2.94 -14.68 -9.91
C GLU A 60 4.19 -13.82 -9.92
N TYR A 61 4.45 -13.18 -11.05
CA TYR A 61 5.67 -12.42 -11.30
C TYR A 61 5.35 -10.97 -11.66
N TYR A 62 6.17 -10.06 -11.18
CA TYR A 62 6.09 -8.63 -11.47
C TYR A 62 7.30 -8.19 -12.27
N ALA A 63 7.08 -7.50 -13.38
CA ALA A 63 8.15 -6.84 -14.13
C ALA A 63 8.46 -5.48 -13.49
N ILE A 64 9.74 -5.15 -13.35
CA ILE A 64 10.20 -3.91 -12.74
C ILE A 64 11.16 -3.20 -13.67
N GLN A 65 10.96 -1.89 -13.85
CA GLN A 65 11.90 -1.01 -14.52
C GLN A 65 12.48 0.00 -13.52
N CYS A 66 13.80 0.23 -13.60
CA CYS A 66 14.55 1.14 -12.75
C CYS A 66 15.03 2.34 -13.57
N LYS A 67 14.72 3.56 -13.14
CA LYS A 67 15.10 4.81 -13.82
C LYS A 67 15.91 5.68 -12.89
N PHE A 68 17.20 5.75 -13.14
CA PHE A 68 18.14 6.58 -12.40
C PHE A 68 18.34 7.91 -13.13
N TYR A 69 17.64 8.94 -12.67
CA TYR A 69 17.64 10.28 -13.27
C TYR A 69 18.02 11.34 -12.24
N GLU A 70 18.46 12.49 -12.72
CA GLU A 70 18.62 13.68 -11.91
C GLU A 70 17.24 14.14 -11.38
N ASP A 71 17.22 14.76 -10.20
CA ASP A 71 15.99 15.19 -9.50
C ASP A 71 15.10 16.11 -10.36
N GLU A 72 15.71 16.91 -11.23
CA GLU A 72 15.01 17.83 -12.14
C GLU A 72 14.44 17.15 -13.40
N TYR A 73 14.81 15.91 -13.70
CA TYR A 73 14.34 15.21 -14.88
C TYR A 73 12.87 14.81 -14.74
N SER A 74 12.09 15.01 -15.80
CA SER A 74 10.70 14.53 -15.86
C SER A 74 10.60 13.27 -16.70
N VAL A 75 10.14 12.16 -16.08
CA VAL A 75 9.91 10.90 -16.78
C VAL A 75 8.91 11.13 -17.92
N SER A 76 9.33 10.79 -19.14
CA SER A 76 8.55 10.97 -20.35
C SER A 76 7.90 9.68 -20.83
N LYS A 77 6.95 9.78 -21.78
CA LYS A 77 6.36 8.62 -22.48
C LYS A 77 7.43 7.67 -23.00
N ARG A 78 8.48 8.21 -23.65
CA ARG A 78 9.56 7.41 -24.26
C ARG A 78 10.28 6.54 -23.22
N ASP A 79 10.39 7.02 -21.97
CA ASP A 79 11.07 6.32 -20.90
C ASP A 79 10.31 5.05 -20.44
N VAL A 80 9.00 4.99 -20.69
CA VAL A 80 8.14 3.88 -20.23
C VAL A 80 7.64 2.96 -21.36
N ASP A 81 7.60 3.42 -22.61
CA ASP A 81 7.05 2.67 -23.76
C ASP A 81 7.72 1.31 -23.97
N THR A 82 9.05 1.27 -23.89
CA THR A 82 9.83 0.03 -24.07
C THR A 82 9.47 -1.00 -23.00
N PHE A 83 9.38 -0.55 -21.76
CA PHE A 83 8.98 -1.40 -20.61
C PHE A 83 7.56 -1.94 -20.76
N LEU A 84 6.60 -1.11 -21.13
CA LEU A 84 5.21 -1.54 -21.33
C LEU A 84 5.11 -2.58 -22.45
N THR A 85 5.88 -2.40 -23.53
CA THR A 85 5.95 -3.34 -24.65
C THR A 85 6.60 -4.67 -24.23
N ALA A 86 7.73 -4.62 -23.51
CA ALA A 86 8.45 -5.80 -23.08
C ALA A 86 7.64 -6.61 -22.05
N SER A 87 7.11 -5.94 -21.04
CA SER A 87 6.31 -6.56 -19.96
C SER A 87 4.90 -7.00 -20.40
N GLY A 88 4.45 -6.61 -21.58
CA GLY A 88 3.24 -7.12 -22.24
C GLY A 88 3.40 -8.51 -22.85
N LYS A 89 4.65 -8.96 -23.07
CA LYS A 89 4.96 -10.27 -23.65
C LYS A 89 5.05 -11.34 -22.57
N PRO A 90 4.65 -12.60 -22.86
CA PRO A 90 4.88 -13.69 -21.94
C PRO A 90 6.36 -14.10 -21.91
N PHE A 91 6.80 -14.63 -20.78
CA PHE A 91 7.97 -15.49 -20.66
C PHE A 91 7.53 -16.95 -20.51
N TYR A 92 8.45 -17.90 -20.46
CA TYR A 92 8.11 -19.31 -20.50
C TYR A 92 8.75 -20.06 -19.33
N ILE A 93 7.94 -20.83 -18.62
CA ILE A 93 8.38 -21.79 -17.60
C ILE A 93 8.02 -23.18 -18.13
N ASP A 94 9.03 -24.02 -18.34
CA ASP A 94 8.85 -25.37 -18.90
C ASP A 94 7.99 -25.43 -20.18
N GLY A 95 8.14 -24.40 -21.02
CA GLY A 95 7.40 -24.26 -22.28
C GLY A 95 5.97 -23.68 -22.14
N ILE A 96 5.52 -23.44 -20.91
CA ILE A 96 4.21 -22.83 -20.63
C ILE A 96 4.36 -21.29 -20.60
N PRO A 97 3.52 -20.55 -21.37
CA PRO A 97 3.56 -19.10 -21.35
C PRO A 97 3.00 -18.53 -20.05
N VAL A 98 3.83 -17.72 -19.37
CA VAL A 98 3.48 -17.00 -18.14
C VAL A 98 3.46 -15.50 -18.41
N ARG A 99 2.46 -14.80 -17.93
CA ARG A 99 2.37 -13.34 -18.01
C ARG A 99 2.68 -12.70 -16.67
N TYR A 100 3.23 -11.50 -16.71
CA TYR A 100 3.40 -10.71 -15.49
C TYR A 100 2.04 -10.35 -14.91
N ALA A 101 1.88 -10.54 -13.59
CA ALA A 101 0.67 -10.18 -12.85
C ALA A 101 0.60 -8.67 -12.56
N GLY A 102 1.74 -7.99 -12.55
CA GLY A 102 1.83 -6.55 -12.36
C GLY A 102 3.12 -5.96 -12.90
N ARG A 103 3.19 -4.64 -12.89
CA ARG A 103 4.31 -3.84 -13.39
C ARG A 103 4.69 -2.79 -12.36
N ILE A 104 5.98 -2.55 -12.19
CA ILE A 104 6.50 -1.51 -11.28
C ILE A 104 7.51 -0.66 -12.05
N ILE A 105 7.40 0.66 -11.91
CA ILE A 105 8.42 1.58 -12.39
C ILE A 105 8.97 2.33 -11.19
N VAL A 106 10.27 2.19 -10.96
CA VAL A 106 11.00 2.85 -9.87
C VAL A 106 11.83 3.99 -10.46
N SER A 107 11.69 5.19 -9.92
CA SER A 107 12.44 6.37 -10.40
C SER A 107 13.06 7.17 -9.26
N THR A 108 14.24 7.75 -9.52
CA THR A 108 14.91 8.70 -8.60
C THR A 108 14.38 10.13 -8.75
N THR A 109 13.31 10.33 -9.52
CA THR A 109 12.62 11.62 -9.63
C THR A 109 11.14 11.48 -9.31
N ASP A 110 10.55 12.53 -8.74
CA ASP A 110 9.11 12.62 -8.48
C ASP A 110 8.35 13.24 -9.67
N LYS A 111 9.08 13.75 -10.70
CA LYS A 111 8.52 14.48 -11.82
C LYS A 111 8.16 13.53 -12.98
N TRP A 112 6.93 13.63 -13.45
CA TRP A 112 6.40 12.84 -14.57
C TRP A 112 5.65 13.76 -15.54
N THR A 113 5.85 13.57 -16.83
CA THR A 113 5.07 14.31 -17.82
C THR A 113 3.62 13.81 -17.84
N LYS A 114 2.69 14.67 -18.25
CA LYS A 114 1.29 14.29 -18.40
C LYS A 114 1.11 13.06 -19.31
N THR A 115 1.82 13.03 -20.43
CA THR A 115 1.76 11.90 -21.40
C THR A 115 2.30 10.59 -20.82
N ALA A 116 3.29 10.63 -19.93
CA ALA A 116 3.77 9.44 -19.22
C ALA A 116 2.73 8.93 -18.22
N ASN A 117 2.06 9.83 -17.51
CA ASN A 117 0.96 9.49 -16.62
C ASN A 117 -0.22 8.87 -17.38
N ASP A 118 -0.68 9.53 -18.47
CA ASP A 118 -1.82 9.06 -19.27
C ASP A 118 -1.58 7.65 -19.86
N ILE A 119 -0.33 7.28 -20.15
CA ILE A 119 -0.02 5.96 -20.73
C ILE A 119 0.00 4.84 -19.72
N ILE A 120 0.49 5.09 -18.51
CA ILE A 120 0.53 4.04 -17.46
C ILE A 120 -0.82 3.84 -16.78
N GLU A 121 -1.71 4.84 -16.91
CA GLU A 121 -3.07 4.76 -16.39
C GLU A 121 -3.91 3.72 -17.13
N GLY A 122 -4.70 2.93 -16.40
CA GLY A 122 -5.61 1.94 -16.97
C GLY A 122 -4.94 0.74 -17.67
N GLN A 123 -3.63 0.55 -17.50
CA GLN A 123 -2.92 -0.61 -18.04
C GLN A 123 -3.37 -1.91 -17.39
N ILE A 124 -3.41 -2.99 -18.20
CA ILE A 124 -3.62 -4.38 -17.74
C ILE A 124 -2.42 -5.20 -18.19
N PRO A 125 -1.64 -5.77 -17.24
CA PRO A 125 -1.69 -5.58 -15.80
C PRO A 125 -1.36 -4.15 -15.38
N ALA A 126 -1.83 -3.75 -14.19
CA ALA A 126 -1.65 -2.42 -13.64
C ALA A 126 -0.17 -2.04 -13.48
N VAL A 127 0.12 -0.75 -13.57
CA VAL A 127 1.46 -0.18 -13.32
C VAL A 127 1.46 0.54 -11.98
N THR A 128 2.38 0.18 -11.11
CA THR A 128 2.68 0.87 -9.84
C THR A 128 3.90 1.77 -10.04
N ARG A 129 3.85 3.01 -9.54
CA ARG A 129 4.99 3.93 -9.51
C ARG A 129 5.58 4.00 -8.12
N ILE A 130 6.91 3.82 -8.04
CA ILE A 130 7.69 4.06 -6.82
C ILE A 130 8.63 5.22 -7.14
N ARG A 131 8.41 6.37 -6.53
CA ARG A 131 9.16 7.61 -6.75
C ARG A 131 10.23 7.80 -5.70
N LEU A 132 11.08 8.78 -5.85
CA LEU A 132 12.14 9.09 -4.88
C LEU A 132 11.58 9.33 -3.46
N LYS A 133 10.48 10.05 -3.34
CA LYS A 133 9.82 10.28 -2.05
C LYS A 133 9.37 8.98 -1.39
N ASP A 134 8.87 8.04 -2.18
CA ASP A 134 8.38 6.74 -1.72
C ASP A 134 9.55 5.87 -1.26
N LEU A 135 10.66 5.87 -2.01
CA LEU A 135 11.90 5.15 -1.66
C LEU A 135 12.50 5.61 -0.33
N LYS A 136 12.40 6.90 0.02
CA LYS A 136 12.92 7.44 1.29
C LYS A 136 12.21 6.83 2.50
N GLU A 137 10.97 6.39 2.35
CA GLU A 137 10.09 5.93 3.42
C GLU A 137 9.99 4.39 3.54
N VAL A 138 10.66 3.61 2.68
CA VAL A 138 10.53 2.13 2.62
C VAL A 138 11.07 1.36 3.85
N GLY A 139 11.41 2.05 4.93
CA GLY A 139 11.81 1.41 6.18
C GLY A 139 13.24 0.88 6.20
N ILE A 140 14.13 1.46 5.42
CA ILE A 140 15.57 1.19 5.41
C ILE A 140 16.28 2.16 6.37
N ASP A 141 17.26 1.63 7.11
CA ASP A 141 18.24 2.46 7.82
C ASP A 141 19.29 2.97 6.82
N TRP A 142 19.06 4.19 6.35
CA TRP A 142 19.92 4.81 5.33
C TRP A 142 21.35 5.00 5.77
N ASN A 143 21.63 5.08 7.09
CA ASN A 143 22.98 5.15 7.62
C ASN A 143 23.74 3.82 7.49
N SER A 144 23.02 2.72 7.32
CA SER A 144 23.64 1.40 7.10
C SER A 144 24.04 1.14 5.65
N VAL A 145 23.62 2.00 4.71
CA VAL A 145 23.83 1.78 3.28
C VAL A 145 25.23 2.25 2.86
N LEU A 146 26.04 1.31 2.44
CA LEU A 146 27.36 1.59 1.83
C LEU A 146 27.27 1.45 0.32
N VAL A 147 27.65 2.50 -0.41
CA VAL A 147 27.58 2.53 -1.89
C VAL A 147 28.36 1.39 -2.56
N ASN A 148 29.47 0.98 -1.95
CA ASN A 148 30.33 -0.07 -2.45
C ASN A 148 29.98 -1.47 -1.89
N ASP A 149 29.06 -1.55 -0.92
CA ASP A 149 28.61 -2.80 -0.29
C ASP A 149 27.12 -2.70 0.10
N LEU A 150 26.25 -3.01 -0.83
CA LEU A 150 24.80 -3.02 -0.62
C LEU A 150 24.35 -4.12 0.36
N SER A 151 25.20 -5.10 0.69
CA SER A 151 24.89 -6.12 1.69
C SER A 151 24.80 -5.56 3.10
N SER A 152 25.41 -4.40 3.35
CA SER A 152 25.35 -3.64 4.61
C SER A 152 23.96 -3.07 4.90
N MET A 153 23.10 -2.93 3.90
CA MET A 153 21.74 -2.37 4.04
C MET A 153 20.91 -3.13 5.06
N LYS A 154 20.36 -2.40 6.03
CA LYS A 154 19.53 -2.94 7.11
C LYS A 154 18.17 -2.24 7.15
N LYS A 155 17.18 -2.92 7.70
CA LYS A 155 15.89 -2.29 8.04
C LYS A 155 16.06 -1.30 9.20
N ALA A 156 15.26 -0.23 9.19
CA ALA A 156 15.21 0.74 10.27
C ALA A 156 14.76 0.08 11.59
N GLN A 157 15.21 0.62 12.70
CA GLN A 157 14.75 0.20 14.03
C GLN A 157 13.30 0.64 14.25
N LYS A 158 12.52 -0.23 14.90
CA LYS A 158 11.12 0.07 15.25
C LYS A 158 11.05 1.08 16.39
N LYS A 159 10.02 1.89 16.35
CA LYS A 159 9.71 2.85 17.42
C LYS A 159 9.21 2.14 18.67
N VAL A 160 9.42 2.78 19.82
CA VAL A 160 8.80 2.41 21.10
C VAL A 160 7.70 3.43 21.40
N PRO A 161 6.52 3.02 21.89
CA PRO A 161 5.46 3.97 22.23
C PRO A 161 5.94 5.01 23.26
N LEU A 162 5.57 6.27 23.01
CA LEU A 162 5.78 7.35 23.97
C LEU A 162 4.76 7.28 25.11
N PRO A 163 5.02 7.83 26.31
CA PRO A 163 4.11 7.73 27.46
C PRO A 163 2.65 8.13 27.16
N HIS A 164 2.44 9.20 26.39
CA HIS A 164 1.08 9.62 26.03
C HIS A 164 0.38 8.64 25.06
N GLN A 165 1.16 7.94 24.23
CA GLN A 165 0.63 6.90 23.34
C GLN A 165 0.27 5.63 24.14
N GLU A 166 1.09 5.24 25.11
CA GLU A 166 0.78 4.12 26.01
C GLU A 166 -0.53 4.34 26.77
N VAL A 167 -0.72 5.56 27.28
CA VAL A 167 -1.99 5.94 27.95
C VAL A 167 -3.16 5.86 26.98
N ALA A 168 -3.01 6.35 25.75
CA ALA A 168 -4.06 6.30 24.74
C ALA A 168 -4.41 4.87 24.34
N ILE A 169 -3.40 4.01 24.10
CA ILE A 169 -3.57 2.57 23.81
C ILE A 169 -4.37 1.90 24.94
N SER A 170 -3.92 2.10 26.19
CA SER A 170 -4.56 1.49 27.36
C SER A 170 -6.04 1.89 27.47
N LYS A 171 -6.36 3.18 27.32
CA LYS A 171 -7.74 3.69 27.38
C LYS A 171 -8.63 3.15 26.26
N VAL A 172 -8.10 3.03 25.03
CA VAL A 172 -8.87 2.44 23.92
C VAL A 172 -9.17 0.98 24.20
N LEU A 173 -8.18 0.20 24.66
CA LEU A 173 -8.36 -1.22 24.98
C LEU A 173 -9.32 -1.43 26.16
N GLU A 174 -9.27 -0.57 27.17
CA GLU A 174 -10.22 -0.60 28.29
C GLU A 174 -11.65 -0.31 27.80
N GLY A 175 -11.85 0.75 27.00
CA GLY A 175 -13.15 1.07 26.43
C GLY A 175 -13.71 -0.06 25.57
N PHE A 176 -12.88 -0.71 24.79
CA PHE A 176 -13.29 -1.84 23.92
C PHE A 176 -13.66 -3.13 24.69
N ARG A 177 -13.51 -3.18 26.01
CA ARG A 177 -14.07 -4.27 26.83
C ARG A 177 -15.59 -4.15 26.99
N THR A 178 -16.13 -2.95 26.91
CA THR A 178 -17.55 -2.64 27.17
C THR A 178 -18.32 -2.17 25.95
N VAL A 179 -17.65 -1.57 24.96
CA VAL A 179 -18.26 -1.04 23.75
C VAL A 179 -17.52 -1.52 22.50
N ASP A 180 -18.20 -1.50 21.36
CA ASP A 180 -17.65 -1.88 20.05
C ASP A 180 -17.14 -0.68 19.24
N ARG A 181 -17.41 0.56 19.68
CA ARG A 181 -17.04 1.81 19.01
C ARG A 181 -16.32 2.75 19.96
N GLY A 182 -15.19 3.29 19.51
CA GLY A 182 -14.38 4.22 20.27
C GLY A 182 -13.90 5.40 19.42
N LYS A 183 -13.58 6.52 20.08
CA LYS A 183 -12.97 7.70 19.46
C LYS A 183 -11.56 7.89 20.02
N LEU A 184 -10.59 8.09 19.14
CA LEU A 184 -9.22 8.46 19.48
C LEU A 184 -8.95 9.88 18.99
N ILE A 185 -8.91 10.83 19.91
CA ILE A 185 -8.66 12.23 19.62
C ILE A 185 -7.22 12.54 20.05
N MET A 186 -6.35 12.79 19.08
CA MET A 186 -4.95 13.13 19.31
C MET A 186 -4.54 14.24 18.34
N ALA A 187 -3.76 15.21 18.79
CA ALA A 187 -3.28 16.31 17.95
C ALA A 187 -2.47 15.81 16.73
N CYS A 188 -2.38 16.62 15.69
CA CYS A 188 -1.51 16.32 14.55
C CYS A 188 -0.06 16.13 15.02
N GLY A 189 0.65 15.18 14.41
CA GLY A 189 2.06 14.90 14.74
C GLY A 189 2.31 14.11 16.04
N THR A 190 1.28 13.78 16.84
CA THR A 190 1.45 13.00 18.08
C THR A 190 1.48 11.49 17.89
N GLY A 191 1.42 11.01 16.63
CA GLY A 191 1.54 9.61 16.27
C GLY A 191 0.24 8.81 16.38
N LYS A 192 -0.91 9.39 15.97
CA LYS A 192 -2.20 8.68 15.91
C LYS A 192 -2.11 7.36 15.16
N THR A 193 -1.50 7.37 13.97
CA THR A 193 -1.34 6.21 13.09
C THR A 193 -0.57 5.09 13.78
N TYR A 194 0.53 5.42 14.44
CA TYR A 194 1.33 4.48 15.23
C TYR A 194 0.56 3.95 16.45
N THR A 195 -0.15 4.82 17.17
CA THR A 195 -0.98 4.44 18.32
C THR A 195 -2.06 3.45 17.89
N ALA A 196 -2.71 3.67 16.74
CA ALA A 196 -3.71 2.77 16.18
C ALA A 196 -3.11 1.39 15.85
N LEU A 197 -1.91 1.34 15.27
CA LEU A 197 -1.21 0.07 15.03
C LEU A 197 -1.03 -0.72 16.33
N LYS A 198 -0.56 -0.07 17.41
CA LYS A 198 -0.36 -0.75 18.70
C LYS A 198 -1.66 -1.21 19.36
N VAL A 199 -2.77 -0.50 19.15
CA VAL A 199 -4.12 -0.97 19.53
C VAL A 199 -4.50 -2.21 18.72
N VAL A 200 -4.27 -2.21 17.41
CA VAL A 200 -4.55 -3.34 16.53
C VAL A 200 -3.73 -4.57 16.93
N GLU A 201 -2.43 -4.41 17.15
CA GLU A 201 -1.55 -5.50 17.62
C GLU A 201 -2.05 -6.11 18.95
N ALA A 202 -2.51 -5.28 19.88
CA ALA A 202 -3.04 -5.74 21.16
C ALA A 202 -4.39 -6.48 21.03
N ILE A 203 -5.24 -6.09 20.06
CA ILE A 203 -6.52 -6.74 19.79
C ILE A 203 -6.31 -8.08 19.08
N THR A 204 -5.51 -8.08 17.99
CA THR A 204 -5.35 -9.25 17.11
C THR A 204 -4.35 -10.26 17.64
N LYS A 205 -3.38 -9.83 18.46
CA LYS A 205 -2.31 -10.69 19.01
C LYS A 205 -1.57 -11.49 17.92
N GLY A 206 -1.39 -10.86 16.77
CA GLY A 206 -0.68 -11.42 15.63
C GLY A 206 -1.52 -12.26 14.67
N ASP A 207 -2.85 -12.37 14.87
CA ASP A 207 -3.74 -13.05 13.94
C ASP A 207 -5.10 -12.34 13.86
N GLY A 208 -5.47 -11.86 12.69
CA GLY A 208 -6.74 -11.17 12.51
C GLY A 208 -6.84 -10.35 11.23
N ASN A 209 -8.03 -9.85 10.96
CA ASN A 209 -8.35 -9.04 9.80
C ASN A 209 -8.62 -7.60 10.24
N VAL A 210 -7.95 -6.64 9.62
CA VAL A 210 -7.98 -5.24 10.00
C VAL A 210 -8.27 -4.37 8.78
N LEU A 211 -9.27 -3.51 8.87
CA LEU A 211 -9.54 -2.49 7.86
C LEU A 211 -9.05 -1.13 8.34
N PHE A 212 -8.29 -0.44 7.49
CA PHE A 212 -7.90 0.95 7.70
C PHE A 212 -8.46 1.83 6.58
N LEU A 213 -9.32 2.76 6.93
CA LEU A 213 -9.98 3.69 5.99
C LEU A 213 -9.34 5.07 6.06
N VAL A 214 -8.98 5.60 4.90
CA VAL A 214 -8.37 6.93 4.72
C VAL A 214 -9.08 7.74 3.64
N PRO A 215 -8.99 9.07 3.67
CA PRO A 215 -9.66 9.92 2.68
C PRO A 215 -8.96 10.03 1.33
N SER A 216 -7.66 9.66 1.21
CA SER A 216 -6.89 9.78 -0.03
C SER A 216 -5.85 8.69 -0.20
N ILE A 217 -5.37 8.47 -1.44
CA ILE A 217 -4.32 7.50 -1.77
C ILE A 217 -2.98 7.90 -1.12
N SER A 218 -2.67 9.19 -1.05
CA SER A 218 -1.47 9.68 -0.38
C SER A 218 -1.44 9.29 1.10
N LEU A 219 -2.56 9.46 1.81
CA LEU A 219 -2.68 9.02 3.20
C LEU A 219 -2.69 7.50 3.34
N LEU A 220 -3.21 6.76 2.35
CA LEU A 220 -3.13 5.30 2.31
C LEU A 220 -1.67 4.86 2.29
N ASN A 221 -0.88 5.38 1.37
CA ASN A 221 0.55 5.06 1.26
C ASN A 221 1.31 5.40 2.54
N GLN A 222 1.11 6.60 3.08
CA GLN A 222 1.77 7.04 4.32
C GLN A 222 1.44 6.11 5.49
N THR A 223 0.18 5.76 5.65
CA THR A 223 -0.28 4.89 6.74
C THR A 223 0.23 3.47 6.58
N LEU A 224 0.15 2.92 5.37
CA LEU A 224 0.65 1.60 5.03
C LEU A 224 2.15 1.51 5.34
N LEU A 225 2.96 2.48 4.86
CA LEU A 225 4.40 2.56 5.12
C LEU A 225 4.71 2.58 6.63
N GLU A 226 4.01 3.40 7.39
CA GLU A 226 4.22 3.47 8.84
C GLU A 226 3.86 2.16 9.53
N TRP A 227 2.72 1.54 9.17
CA TRP A 227 2.27 0.31 9.80
C TRP A 227 3.18 -0.88 9.51
N VAL A 228 3.56 -1.10 8.26
CA VAL A 228 4.43 -2.23 7.90
C VAL A 228 5.84 -2.09 8.45
N LYS A 229 6.35 -0.86 8.57
CA LYS A 229 7.64 -0.56 9.19
C LYS A 229 7.65 -0.86 10.69
N GLU A 230 6.55 -0.56 11.38
CA GLU A 230 6.46 -0.57 12.84
C GLU A 230 5.72 -1.80 13.41
N CYS A 231 5.09 -2.65 12.56
CA CYS A 231 4.37 -3.83 13.00
C CYS A 231 5.31 -4.88 13.61
N ASN A 232 4.93 -5.44 14.77
CA ASN A 232 5.73 -6.43 15.49
C ASN A 232 5.41 -7.88 15.10
N TYR A 233 4.40 -8.12 14.31
CA TYR A 233 3.93 -9.42 13.88
C TYR A 233 4.11 -9.61 12.39
N ASP A 234 4.04 -10.86 11.93
CA ASP A 234 3.92 -11.16 10.50
C ASP A 234 2.58 -10.62 9.98
N TYR A 235 2.57 -10.12 8.75
CA TYR A 235 1.39 -9.50 8.16
C TYR A 235 1.29 -9.78 6.66
N GLN A 236 0.08 -9.60 6.16
CA GLN A 236 -0.25 -9.49 4.73
C GLN A 236 -0.90 -8.14 4.49
N VAL A 237 -0.68 -7.56 3.31
CA VAL A 237 -1.20 -6.23 2.94
C VAL A 237 -2.07 -6.34 1.70
N TYR A 238 -3.26 -5.76 1.78
CA TYR A 238 -4.20 -5.59 0.69
C TYR A 238 -4.51 -4.09 0.55
N ALA A 239 -4.22 -3.51 -0.62
CA ALA A 239 -4.54 -2.11 -0.91
C ALA A 239 -5.76 -2.05 -1.85
N VAL A 240 -6.78 -1.30 -1.45
CA VAL A 240 -8.04 -1.15 -2.19
C VAL A 240 -8.33 0.32 -2.41
N CYS A 241 -8.24 0.77 -3.65
CA CYS A 241 -8.56 2.15 -4.02
C CYS A 241 -9.16 2.21 -5.42
N SER A 242 -10.09 3.12 -5.64
CA SER A 242 -10.73 3.36 -6.93
C SER A 242 -10.10 4.56 -7.61
N ASP A 243 -10.12 4.55 -8.95
CA ASP A 243 -9.75 5.72 -9.73
C ASP A 243 -10.62 6.92 -9.34
N SER A 244 -9.98 8.02 -8.96
CA SER A 244 -10.63 9.24 -8.47
C SER A 244 -11.35 10.06 -9.55
N LYS A 245 -11.52 9.53 -10.78
CA LYS A 245 -12.15 10.27 -11.90
C LYS A 245 -13.60 10.66 -11.70
N VAL A 246 -14.30 10.08 -10.72
CA VAL A 246 -15.75 10.28 -10.53
C VAL A 246 -16.10 11.52 -9.68
N THR A 247 -15.15 12.08 -8.93
CA THR A 247 -15.41 13.24 -8.07
C THR A 247 -14.41 14.37 -8.34
N LYS A 248 -14.63 15.12 -9.41
CA LYS A 248 -13.91 16.38 -9.67
C LYS A 248 -14.38 17.48 -8.70
N SER A 249 -13.76 17.60 -7.56
CA SER A 249 -13.64 18.91 -6.91
C SER A 249 -12.36 19.59 -7.43
N ARG A 250 -12.47 20.85 -7.82
CA ARG A 250 -11.50 21.60 -8.64
C ARG A 250 -10.11 21.86 -8.03
N ASN A 251 -9.78 21.35 -6.84
CA ASN A 251 -8.59 21.76 -6.08
C ASN A 251 -7.76 20.64 -5.45
N GLU A 252 -8.02 19.35 -5.74
CA GLU A 252 -7.18 18.26 -5.24
C GLU A 252 -6.36 17.68 -6.40
N SER A 253 -5.07 17.45 -6.16
CA SER A 253 -4.19 16.73 -7.09
C SER A 253 -4.83 15.38 -7.42
N ILE A 254 -4.94 15.07 -8.72
CA ILE A 254 -5.48 13.79 -9.19
C ILE A 254 -4.48 12.71 -8.73
N GLU A 255 -4.87 11.93 -7.73
CA GLU A 255 -4.13 10.75 -7.28
C GLU A 255 -4.71 9.54 -8.00
N ASP A 256 -3.85 8.74 -8.63
CA ASP A 256 -4.21 7.55 -9.40
C ASP A 256 -3.79 6.27 -8.67
N LEU A 257 -4.40 5.13 -9.06
CA LEU A 257 -3.97 3.79 -8.64
C LEU A 257 -2.48 3.52 -8.87
N THR A 258 -1.90 4.15 -9.89
CA THR A 258 -0.47 4.08 -10.17
C THR A 258 0.40 4.68 -9.06
N ASP A 259 -0.18 5.49 -8.18
CA ASP A 259 0.50 6.15 -7.06
C ASP A 259 0.57 5.30 -5.79
N THR A 260 0.01 4.10 -5.77
CA THR A 260 0.15 3.19 -4.64
C THR A 260 1.55 2.56 -4.62
N ILE A 261 2.13 2.45 -3.43
CA ILE A 261 3.48 1.87 -3.23
C ILE A 261 3.50 0.34 -3.23
N VAL A 262 2.32 -0.27 -3.20
CA VAL A 262 2.07 -1.70 -3.34
C VAL A 262 1.01 -1.91 -4.40
N PRO A 263 0.93 -3.09 -5.04
CA PRO A 263 -0.17 -3.40 -5.94
C PRO A 263 -1.51 -3.16 -5.26
N ALA A 264 -2.41 -2.44 -5.95
CA ALA A 264 -3.74 -2.12 -5.43
C ALA A 264 -4.82 -2.62 -6.40
N THR A 265 -6.00 -2.93 -5.87
CA THR A 265 -7.14 -3.38 -6.66
C THR A 265 -8.35 -2.47 -6.50
N THR A 266 -9.14 -2.36 -7.57
CA THR A 266 -10.48 -1.74 -7.59
C THR A 266 -11.58 -2.79 -7.67
N ASP A 267 -11.21 -4.08 -7.75
CA ASP A 267 -12.10 -5.19 -8.04
C ASP A 267 -12.21 -6.12 -6.82
N ALA A 268 -13.45 -6.35 -6.39
CA ALA A 268 -13.72 -7.20 -5.25
C ALA A 268 -13.43 -8.69 -5.55
N GLU A 269 -13.66 -9.17 -6.78
CA GLU A 269 -13.42 -10.55 -7.17
C GLU A 269 -11.92 -10.84 -7.16
N ARG A 270 -11.12 -9.93 -7.70
CA ARG A 270 -9.66 -10.03 -7.63
C ARG A 270 -9.16 -10.02 -6.18
N LEU A 271 -9.72 -9.17 -5.33
CA LEU A 271 -9.37 -9.15 -3.89
C LEU A 271 -9.71 -10.49 -3.22
N VAL A 272 -10.83 -11.11 -3.59
CA VAL A 272 -11.22 -12.45 -3.12
C VAL A 272 -10.21 -13.50 -3.56
N GLU A 273 -9.77 -13.46 -4.83
CA GLU A 273 -8.77 -14.41 -5.35
C GLU A 273 -7.44 -14.27 -4.59
N GLU A 274 -6.92 -13.07 -4.42
CA GLU A 274 -5.68 -12.81 -3.70
C GLU A 274 -5.79 -13.25 -2.23
N TYR A 275 -6.88 -12.91 -1.56
CA TYR A 275 -7.14 -13.31 -0.16
C TYR A 275 -7.23 -14.84 -0.01
N THR A 276 -7.97 -15.51 -0.90
CA THR A 276 -8.21 -16.96 -0.82
C THR A 276 -6.93 -17.74 -1.13
N LYS A 277 -6.15 -17.30 -2.11
CA LYS A 277 -4.86 -17.92 -2.44
C LYS A 277 -3.93 -17.90 -1.22
N LEU A 278 -3.76 -16.75 -0.59
CA LEU A 278 -2.87 -16.59 0.56
C LEU A 278 -3.42 -17.28 1.83
N TRP A 279 -4.74 -17.35 2.00
CA TRP A 279 -5.36 -18.06 3.11
C TRP A 279 -5.08 -19.56 3.06
N ASN A 280 -5.16 -20.18 1.89
CA ASN A 280 -5.00 -21.62 1.72
C ASN A 280 -3.55 -22.11 1.86
N ILE A 281 -2.56 -21.21 1.78
CA ILE A 281 -1.14 -21.57 1.79
C ILE A 281 -0.53 -21.52 3.20
N SER A 282 -1.10 -20.76 4.12
CA SER A 282 -0.45 -20.46 5.40
C SER A 282 -1.31 -20.81 6.61
N ASP A 283 -0.90 -21.85 7.35
CA ASP A 283 -1.35 -22.11 8.74
C ASP A 283 -0.75 -21.12 9.76
N LYS A 284 0.04 -20.14 9.31
CA LYS A 284 0.69 -19.17 10.18
C LYS A 284 -0.27 -18.10 10.64
N LYS A 285 -0.13 -17.71 11.90
CA LYS A 285 -0.79 -16.51 12.42
C LYS A 285 -0.21 -15.28 11.75
N VAL A 286 -1.08 -14.49 11.09
CA VAL A 286 -0.70 -13.25 10.41
C VAL A 286 -1.79 -12.21 10.59
N ILE A 287 -1.42 -10.94 10.70
CA ILE A 287 -2.36 -9.84 10.65
C ILE A 287 -2.58 -9.46 9.19
N ARG A 288 -3.82 -9.47 8.72
CA ARG A 288 -4.19 -9.07 7.37
C ARG A 288 -4.68 -7.64 7.38
N PHE A 289 -3.86 -6.76 6.85
CA PHE A 289 -4.16 -5.33 6.75
C PHE A 289 -4.83 -5.01 5.42
N PHE A 290 -6.04 -4.53 5.47
CA PHE A 290 -6.78 -3.98 4.34
C PHE A 290 -6.74 -2.45 4.44
N PHE A 291 -5.94 -1.81 3.59
CA PHE A 291 -5.92 -0.35 3.48
C PHE A 291 -6.85 0.07 2.35
N SER A 292 -7.82 0.91 2.65
CA SER A 292 -8.79 1.35 1.64
C SER A 292 -9.06 2.86 1.76
N THR A 293 -9.34 3.49 0.62
CA THR A 293 -9.95 4.80 0.65
C THR A 293 -11.44 4.68 0.96
N TYR A 294 -12.05 5.72 1.55
CA TYR A 294 -13.50 5.73 1.78
C TYR A 294 -14.29 5.61 0.49
N GLN A 295 -13.75 6.11 -0.63
CA GLN A 295 -14.38 6.00 -1.95
C GLN A 295 -14.52 4.55 -2.42
N SER A 296 -13.62 3.68 -1.96
CA SER A 296 -13.59 2.25 -2.35
C SER A 296 -14.29 1.33 -1.35
N ILE A 297 -15.02 1.89 -0.38
CA ILE A 297 -15.67 1.10 0.68
C ILE A 297 -16.66 0.06 0.14
N GLU A 298 -17.22 0.29 -1.05
CA GLU A 298 -18.12 -0.66 -1.70
C GLU A 298 -17.40 -1.93 -2.17
N VAL A 299 -16.14 -1.82 -2.59
CA VAL A 299 -15.28 -2.97 -2.95
C VAL A 299 -15.09 -3.85 -1.72
N ILE A 300 -14.78 -3.23 -0.57
CA ILE A 300 -14.65 -3.93 0.72
C ILE A 300 -15.96 -4.61 1.12
N SER A 301 -17.10 -3.92 0.99
CA SER A 301 -18.41 -4.50 1.32
C SER A 301 -18.73 -5.71 0.44
N LYS A 302 -18.48 -5.63 -0.87
CA LYS A 302 -18.67 -6.76 -1.82
C LYS A 302 -17.76 -7.93 -1.46
N PHE A 303 -16.48 -7.66 -1.20
CA PHE A 303 -15.51 -8.66 -0.76
C PHE A 303 -15.98 -9.41 0.49
N GLN A 304 -16.46 -8.70 1.52
CA GLN A 304 -16.99 -9.32 2.73
C GLN A 304 -18.23 -10.17 2.48
N LYS A 305 -19.13 -9.72 1.60
CA LYS A 305 -20.35 -10.48 1.22
C LYS A 305 -20.03 -11.80 0.51
N ILE A 306 -18.96 -11.81 -0.30
CA ILE A 306 -18.52 -13.03 -1.01
C ILE A 306 -17.81 -13.98 -0.06
N THR A 307 -16.90 -13.47 0.78
CA THR A 307 -16.04 -14.31 1.63
C THR A 307 -16.65 -14.65 2.97
N GLY A 308 -17.66 -13.92 3.43
CA GLY A 308 -18.18 -14.01 4.82
C GLY A 308 -17.21 -13.49 5.88
N MET A 309 -16.10 -12.86 5.49
CA MET A 309 -15.06 -12.39 6.41
C MET A 309 -15.54 -11.18 7.20
N GLU A 310 -15.21 -11.16 8.50
CA GLU A 310 -15.45 -10.04 9.40
C GLU A 310 -14.11 -9.42 9.83
N PHE A 311 -14.03 -8.12 9.93
CA PHE A 311 -12.88 -7.43 10.48
C PHE A 311 -12.90 -7.48 12.02
N ASP A 312 -11.76 -7.79 12.64
CA ASP A 312 -11.61 -7.71 14.09
C ASP A 312 -11.65 -6.26 14.56
N VAL A 313 -11.07 -5.35 13.76
CA VAL A 313 -11.14 -3.92 13.99
C VAL A 313 -11.10 -3.14 12.69
N THR A 314 -11.93 -2.10 12.60
CA THR A 314 -11.90 -1.09 11.53
C THR A 314 -11.41 0.22 12.11
N ILE A 315 -10.37 0.78 11.52
CA ILE A 315 -9.83 2.11 11.86
C ILE A 315 -10.35 3.10 10.82
N CYS A 316 -10.96 4.17 11.30
CA CYS A 316 -11.48 5.26 10.48
C CYS A 316 -10.64 6.52 10.73
N ASP A 317 -9.71 6.81 9.81
CA ASP A 317 -8.90 8.03 9.93
C ASP A 317 -9.65 9.26 9.41
N GLU A 318 -9.26 10.44 9.91
CA GLU A 318 -9.93 11.71 9.64
C GLU A 318 -11.48 11.62 9.85
N ALA A 319 -11.87 10.97 10.94
CA ALA A 319 -13.26 10.62 11.22
C ALA A 319 -14.23 11.80 11.32
N HIS A 320 -13.73 13.03 11.44
CA HIS A 320 -14.55 14.23 11.32
C HIS A 320 -15.24 14.37 9.96
N ARG A 321 -14.71 13.69 8.91
CA ARG A 321 -15.34 13.63 7.58
C ARG A 321 -16.51 12.63 7.54
N THR A 322 -16.56 11.66 8.46
CA THR A 322 -17.64 10.66 8.52
C THR A 322 -18.92 11.18 9.22
N THR A 323 -18.87 12.38 9.80
CA THR A 323 -20.00 13.02 10.51
C THR A 323 -20.86 13.92 9.60
N GLY A 324 -20.84 13.68 8.28
CA GLY A 324 -21.52 14.54 7.30
C GLY A 324 -23.03 14.63 7.54
N VAL A 325 -23.54 15.85 7.63
CA VAL A 325 -24.96 16.12 7.43
C VAL A 325 -25.19 16.01 5.92
N THR A 326 -25.81 14.95 5.47
CA THR A 326 -26.31 14.84 4.09
C THR A 326 -27.43 15.88 3.94
N LEU A 327 -27.24 16.89 3.07
CA LEU A 327 -28.33 17.72 2.61
C LEU A 327 -29.38 16.79 1.98
N ALA A 328 -30.64 16.96 2.36
CA ALA A 328 -31.76 16.14 1.89
C ALA A 328 -31.75 16.08 0.36
N GLY A 329 -31.56 14.87 -0.21
CA GLY A 329 -31.55 14.62 -1.64
C GLY A 329 -30.17 14.31 -2.27
N ALA A 330 -29.07 14.29 -1.51
CA ALA A 330 -27.79 13.78 -1.98
C ALA A 330 -27.63 12.30 -1.58
N ASP A 331 -27.02 11.49 -2.45
CA ASP A 331 -26.63 10.11 -2.13
C ASP A 331 -25.78 10.07 -0.86
N GLU A 332 -26.05 9.07 -0.03
CA GLU A 332 -25.32 8.88 1.24
C GLU A 332 -23.83 8.83 0.97
N SER A 333 -23.09 9.77 1.56
CA SER A 333 -21.63 9.87 1.34
C SER A 333 -20.96 8.55 1.73
N ASN A 334 -20.03 8.06 0.91
CA ASN A 334 -19.23 6.85 1.18
C ASN A 334 -18.54 6.90 2.56
N PHE A 335 -18.31 8.11 3.08
CA PHE A 335 -17.76 8.31 4.43
C PHE A 335 -18.72 7.86 5.55
N VAL A 336 -20.03 7.89 5.34
CA VAL A 336 -21.04 7.52 6.36
C VAL A 336 -21.32 6.02 6.36
N LYS A 337 -21.16 5.33 5.23
CA LYS A 337 -21.42 3.90 5.07
C LYS A 337 -20.65 3.00 6.06
N VAL A 338 -19.48 3.45 6.55
CA VAL A 338 -18.71 2.71 7.56
C VAL A 338 -19.45 2.54 8.89
N HIS A 339 -20.44 3.38 9.18
CA HIS A 339 -21.21 3.29 10.42
C HIS A 339 -22.23 2.15 10.41
N ASP A 340 -22.63 1.69 9.25
CA ASP A 340 -23.59 0.60 9.10
C ASP A 340 -22.89 -0.77 9.25
N ASN A 341 -23.30 -1.54 10.25
CA ASN A 341 -22.78 -2.88 10.51
C ASN A 341 -23.20 -3.89 9.42
N SER A 342 -24.28 -3.64 8.71
CA SER A 342 -24.74 -4.48 7.58
C SER A 342 -23.96 -4.18 6.28
N PHE A 343 -23.31 -3.02 6.21
CA PHE A 343 -22.50 -2.62 5.07
C PHE A 343 -21.03 -3.02 5.22
N ILE A 344 -20.45 -2.80 6.42
CA ILE A 344 -19.09 -3.26 6.79
C ILE A 344 -19.19 -4.12 8.04
N PHE A 345 -18.86 -5.40 7.93
CA PHE A 345 -18.84 -6.33 9.06
C PHE A 345 -17.56 -6.13 9.88
N SER A 346 -17.68 -5.64 11.10
CA SER A 346 -16.53 -5.38 11.97
C SER A 346 -16.90 -5.46 13.43
N LYS A 347 -16.12 -6.22 14.21
CA LYS A 347 -16.33 -6.41 15.65
C LYS A 347 -16.11 -5.12 16.44
N LYS A 348 -15.13 -4.30 16.00
CA LYS A 348 -14.77 -3.05 16.68
C LYS A 348 -14.48 -1.94 15.65
N ARG A 349 -14.79 -0.69 16.01
CA ARG A 349 -14.48 0.50 15.20
C ARG A 349 -13.79 1.55 16.03
N LEU A 350 -12.63 2.02 15.55
CA LEU A 350 -11.89 3.13 16.15
C LEU A 350 -11.90 4.34 15.19
N TYR A 351 -12.55 5.40 15.61
CA TYR A 351 -12.62 6.65 14.88
C TYR A 351 -11.53 7.59 15.34
N MET A 352 -10.62 7.96 14.43
CA MET A 352 -9.47 8.81 14.74
C MET A 352 -9.63 10.20 14.13
N THR A 353 -9.30 11.23 14.88
CA THR A 353 -9.25 12.60 14.38
C THR A 353 -8.33 13.48 15.22
N ALA A 354 -7.74 14.49 14.59
CA ALA A 354 -7.05 15.56 15.30
C ALA A 354 -7.99 16.70 15.68
N THR A 355 -9.09 16.89 14.94
CA THR A 355 -10.02 18.00 15.05
C THR A 355 -11.43 17.47 15.28
N PRO A 356 -11.85 17.23 16.54
CA PRO A 356 -13.23 16.81 16.80
C PRO A 356 -14.18 17.95 16.43
N ARG A 357 -15.25 17.64 15.68
CA ARG A 357 -16.34 18.58 15.49
C ARG A 357 -17.16 18.63 16.79
N ILE A 358 -17.21 19.80 17.39
CA ILE A 358 -18.08 20.10 18.54
C ILE A 358 -19.33 20.76 17.95
N TYR A 359 -20.46 20.09 18.03
CA TYR A 359 -21.76 20.69 17.69
C TYR A 359 -22.24 21.45 18.90
N ALA A 360 -22.68 22.71 18.72
CA ALA A 360 -23.39 23.42 19.75
C ALA A 360 -24.73 22.71 20.05
N ASP A 361 -25.21 22.76 21.30
CA ASP A 361 -26.44 22.05 21.74
C ASP A 361 -27.72 22.46 20.96
N GLU A 362 -27.66 23.57 20.22
CA GLU A 362 -28.76 24.07 19.38
C GLU A 362 -28.96 23.34 18.05
N SER A 363 -28.11 22.36 17.71
CA SER A 363 -28.17 21.61 16.44
C SER A 363 -28.56 20.13 16.64
N LYS A 364 -29.20 19.81 17.76
CA LYS A 364 -29.78 18.47 18.00
C LYS A 364 -31.19 18.36 17.45
#